data_d6a6a7c96c5632596cafd6cf81d8f350
#
_entry.id   d6a6a7c96c5632596cafd6cf81d8f350
#
_cell.length_a   1.000
_cell.length_b   1.000
_cell.length_c   1.000
_cell.angle_alpha   90.00
_cell.angle_beta   90.00
_cell.angle_gamma   90.00
#
_symmetry.space_group_name_H-M   'P 1'
#
loop_
_entity.id
_entity.type
_entity.pdbx_description
1 polymer ?
#
loop_
_entity_poly.entity_id
_entity_poly.type
_entity_poly.pdbx_seq_one_letter_code
_entity_poly.pdbx_strand_id
1 'polypeptide(L)'
;MANRFVLNETSYHGAGAIAEIATEAIGRGFAKALVCSDPDLIKFGVTKKVTDVLDGAGLAYEIYSNIKPNPTIENVQQGVEAFKAASADYIIAIGGGSSMDTAKGIGIVIANPEFADIRSLEGVAPTKNKSIPIFAVPTTAGTAAEVTINYVITDVEKNRKMVCVDPKDIPVVAFVDPEMMSSMPKGLTAATGMDALTHAIEGYITAAAWELSDMFHLKAIEIISRSLRGAVANTPEGRADMALGQYVAGMGFSNVGLGIVHSMAHPLGALYDTPHGVANAIILPTVMEYNAEATGEKYREIARAMGVKGVDDMTQEEYRKAAVDAVRQLSIDVGIPTDLKDIVKPEDIPFLAQSAYDDACRPGNPRETSVEDITKLYESLI
;
A
#
# COMPACT_ATOMS: atom_id res chain seq x y z
N MET A 1 22.01 -14.30 8.99
CA MET A 1 20.66 -14.83 8.65
C MET A 1 20.43 -14.66 7.16
N ALA A 2 19.71 -15.57 6.51
CA ALA A 2 19.37 -15.39 5.09
C ALA A 2 18.19 -14.42 4.97
N ASN A 3 18.27 -13.45 4.07
CA ASN A 3 17.16 -12.55 3.72
C ASN A 3 16.26 -13.25 2.70
N ARG A 4 14.93 -13.30 3.01
CA ARG A 4 13.92 -13.79 2.07
C ARG A 4 13.38 -12.63 1.25
N PHE A 5 13.12 -12.85 -0.03
CA PHE A 5 12.49 -11.89 -0.92
C PHE A 5 11.36 -12.58 -1.70
N VAL A 6 10.16 -12.00 -1.68
CA VAL A 6 8.95 -12.55 -2.29
C VAL A 6 8.38 -11.53 -3.25
N LEU A 7 8.07 -11.95 -4.47
CA LEU A 7 7.45 -11.17 -5.53
C LEU A 7 6.35 -11.98 -6.22
N ASN A 8 5.55 -11.35 -7.08
CA ASN A 8 4.63 -12.03 -7.98
C ASN A 8 5.38 -13.03 -8.88
N GLU A 9 4.69 -14.05 -9.36
CA GLU A 9 5.22 -14.93 -10.42
C GLU A 9 5.40 -14.15 -11.73
N THR A 10 4.44 -13.26 -12.04
CA THR A 10 4.45 -12.43 -13.26
C THR A 10 3.86 -11.06 -12.97
N SER A 11 4.33 -10.03 -13.66
CA SER A 11 3.68 -8.71 -13.66
C SER A 11 3.72 -8.09 -15.06
N TYR A 12 2.63 -7.44 -15.46
CA TYR A 12 2.48 -6.72 -16.72
C TYR A 12 2.35 -5.23 -16.43
N HIS A 13 3.09 -4.39 -17.14
CA HIS A 13 3.16 -2.96 -16.88
C HIS A 13 2.93 -2.14 -18.16
N GLY A 14 2.11 -1.10 -18.05
CA GLY A 14 1.84 -0.15 -19.12
C GLY A 14 0.39 -0.16 -19.58
N ALA A 15 0.06 0.81 -20.45
CA ALA A 15 -1.28 0.95 -21.01
C ALA A 15 -1.69 -0.30 -21.79
N GLY A 16 -2.89 -0.81 -21.49
CA GLY A 16 -3.41 -2.04 -22.11
C GLY A 16 -2.95 -3.34 -21.41
N ALA A 17 -2.19 -3.28 -20.31
CA ALA A 17 -1.74 -4.47 -19.58
C ALA A 17 -2.88 -5.42 -19.18
N ILE A 18 -4.08 -4.90 -18.95
CA ILE A 18 -5.26 -5.73 -18.60
C ILE A 18 -5.66 -6.73 -19.71
N ALA A 19 -5.24 -6.51 -20.96
CA ALA A 19 -5.51 -7.45 -22.06
C ALA A 19 -4.85 -8.82 -21.82
N GLU A 20 -3.74 -8.86 -21.08
CA GLU A 20 -3.02 -10.11 -20.75
C GLU A 20 -3.75 -10.97 -19.70
N ILE A 21 -4.81 -10.47 -19.05
CA ILE A 21 -5.64 -11.24 -18.13
C ILE A 21 -6.17 -12.52 -18.81
N ALA A 22 -6.65 -12.40 -20.05
CA ALA A 22 -7.17 -13.53 -20.78
C ALA A 22 -6.07 -14.55 -21.12
N THR A 23 -4.90 -14.08 -21.55
CA THR A 23 -3.73 -14.92 -21.85
C THR A 23 -3.30 -15.73 -20.62
N GLU A 24 -3.19 -15.08 -19.47
CA GLU A 24 -2.79 -15.72 -18.21
C GLU A 24 -3.84 -16.70 -17.70
N ALA A 25 -5.13 -16.33 -17.74
CA ALA A 25 -6.20 -17.20 -17.26
C ALA A 25 -6.31 -18.49 -18.12
N ILE A 26 -6.25 -18.35 -19.42
CA ILE A 26 -6.28 -19.50 -20.36
C ILE A 26 -5.02 -20.35 -20.20
N GLY A 27 -3.84 -19.71 -20.14
CA GLY A 27 -2.55 -20.40 -20.01
C GLY A 27 -2.43 -21.19 -18.71
N ARG A 28 -3.09 -20.75 -17.64
CA ARG A 28 -3.14 -21.42 -16.34
C ARG A 28 -4.29 -22.44 -16.24
N GLY A 29 -5.18 -22.51 -17.23
CA GLY A 29 -6.31 -23.42 -17.26
C GLY A 29 -7.43 -23.07 -16.29
N PHE A 30 -7.57 -21.79 -15.93
CA PHE A 30 -8.63 -21.32 -15.05
C PHE A 30 -9.98 -21.31 -15.77
N ALA A 31 -11.05 -21.68 -15.05
CA ALA A 31 -12.38 -21.84 -15.62
C ALA A 31 -13.31 -20.68 -15.28
N LYS A 32 -13.32 -20.20 -14.04
CA LYS A 32 -14.26 -19.15 -13.59
C LYS A 32 -13.66 -18.24 -12.51
N ALA A 33 -13.70 -16.93 -12.73
CA ALA A 33 -13.24 -15.94 -11.79
C ALA A 33 -14.31 -15.53 -10.77
N LEU A 34 -13.89 -15.24 -9.52
CA LEU A 34 -14.60 -14.30 -8.67
C LEU A 34 -13.95 -12.92 -8.87
N VAL A 35 -14.67 -11.97 -9.46
CA VAL A 35 -14.21 -10.59 -9.66
C VAL A 35 -14.56 -9.76 -8.43
N CYS A 36 -13.56 -9.41 -7.63
CA CYS A 36 -13.70 -8.58 -6.44
C CYS A 36 -13.48 -7.12 -6.83
N SER A 37 -14.54 -6.30 -6.77
CA SER A 37 -14.48 -4.87 -7.11
C SER A 37 -15.50 -4.07 -6.31
N ASP A 38 -15.15 -2.87 -5.88
CA ASP A 38 -16.07 -2.03 -5.13
C ASP A 38 -17.22 -1.45 -5.99
N PRO A 39 -18.35 -1.05 -5.36
CA PRO A 39 -19.52 -0.55 -6.09
C PRO A 39 -19.25 0.68 -6.95
N ASP A 40 -18.34 1.57 -6.54
CA ASP A 40 -18.04 2.80 -7.28
C ASP A 40 -17.27 2.50 -8.56
N LEU A 41 -16.29 1.60 -8.52
CA LEU A 41 -15.56 1.17 -9.72
C LEU A 41 -16.50 0.47 -10.74
N ILE A 42 -17.48 -0.28 -10.25
CA ILE A 42 -18.52 -0.88 -11.10
C ILE A 42 -19.37 0.21 -11.73
N LYS A 43 -19.89 1.13 -10.91
CA LYS A 43 -20.76 2.24 -11.32
C LYS A 43 -20.09 3.14 -12.37
N PHE A 44 -18.81 3.43 -12.18
CA PHE A 44 -18.03 4.29 -13.09
C PHE A 44 -17.42 3.54 -14.28
N GLY A 45 -17.70 2.25 -14.43
CA GLY A 45 -17.27 1.45 -15.59
C GLY A 45 -15.81 1.05 -15.60
N VAL A 46 -15.09 1.22 -14.48
CA VAL A 46 -13.68 0.78 -14.38
C VAL A 46 -13.60 -0.73 -14.40
N THR A 47 -14.44 -1.41 -13.59
CA THR A 47 -14.55 -2.87 -13.57
C THR A 47 -14.92 -3.43 -14.93
N LYS A 48 -15.77 -2.71 -15.68
CA LYS A 48 -16.21 -3.12 -17.03
C LYS A 48 -15.05 -3.30 -17.99
N LYS A 49 -13.99 -2.53 -17.90
CA LYS A 49 -12.81 -2.69 -18.77
C LYS A 49 -12.22 -4.11 -18.65
N VAL A 50 -12.19 -4.66 -17.44
CA VAL A 50 -11.69 -6.03 -17.21
C VAL A 50 -12.72 -7.07 -17.61
N THR A 51 -14.00 -6.86 -17.28
CA THR A 51 -15.05 -7.84 -17.68
C THR A 51 -15.22 -7.90 -19.20
N ASP A 52 -15.00 -6.82 -19.93
CA ASP A 52 -14.98 -6.82 -21.39
C ASP A 52 -13.84 -7.71 -21.97
N VAL A 53 -12.68 -7.76 -21.31
CA VAL A 53 -11.59 -8.68 -21.67
C VAL A 53 -12.01 -10.13 -21.43
N LEU A 54 -12.67 -10.42 -20.31
CA LEU A 54 -13.16 -11.76 -19.99
C LEU A 54 -14.26 -12.20 -20.97
N ASP A 55 -15.24 -11.33 -21.24
CA ASP A 55 -16.33 -11.59 -22.18
C ASP A 55 -15.78 -11.84 -23.60
N GLY A 56 -14.82 -11.04 -24.05
CA GLY A 56 -14.16 -11.19 -25.35
C GLY A 56 -13.40 -12.50 -25.51
N ALA A 57 -12.93 -13.08 -24.39
CA ALA A 57 -12.24 -14.36 -24.36
C ALA A 57 -13.15 -15.56 -24.02
N GLY A 58 -14.44 -15.32 -23.72
CA GLY A 58 -15.37 -16.35 -23.32
C GLY A 58 -15.09 -16.95 -21.93
N LEU A 59 -14.42 -16.19 -21.06
CA LEU A 59 -14.08 -16.58 -19.69
C LEU A 59 -15.24 -16.27 -18.74
N ALA A 60 -15.67 -17.26 -17.97
CA ALA A 60 -16.76 -17.11 -17.01
C ALA A 60 -16.30 -16.34 -15.76
N TYR A 61 -17.21 -15.56 -15.18
CA TYR A 61 -16.97 -14.85 -13.92
C TYR A 61 -18.26 -14.56 -13.15
N GLU A 62 -18.11 -14.26 -11.85
CA GLU A 62 -19.15 -13.65 -11.01
C GLU A 62 -18.53 -12.42 -10.32
N ILE A 63 -19.35 -11.39 -10.09
CA ILE A 63 -18.89 -10.17 -9.42
C ILE A 63 -19.25 -10.21 -7.94
N TYR A 64 -18.26 -10.01 -7.09
CA TYR A 64 -18.41 -9.75 -5.66
C TYR A 64 -18.11 -8.29 -5.37
N SER A 65 -19.13 -7.56 -4.95
CA SER A 65 -19.07 -6.10 -4.80
C SER A 65 -19.29 -5.61 -3.36
N ASN A 66 -19.44 -6.49 -2.39
CA ASN A 66 -19.53 -6.07 -0.98
C ASN A 66 -18.13 -5.75 -0.42
N ILE A 67 -17.50 -4.77 -1.03
CA ILE A 67 -16.19 -4.25 -0.66
C ILE A 67 -16.38 -2.81 -0.18
N LYS A 68 -15.80 -2.50 0.98
CA LYS A 68 -15.88 -1.18 1.62
C LYS A 68 -14.48 -0.62 1.83
N PRO A 69 -14.32 0.70 1.92
CA PRO A 69 -13.13 1.28 2.54
C PRO A 69 -12.92 0.65 3.92
N ASN A 70 -11.68 0.33 4.28
CA ASN A 70 -11.38 -0.41 5.51
C ASN A 70 -12.16 -1.74 5.60
N PRO A 71 -11.82 -2.74 4.79
CA PRO A 71 -12.61 -3.97 4.69
C PRO A 71 -12.69 -4.69 6.03
N THR A 72 -13.87 -5.24 6.31
CA THR A 72 -14.18 -5.90 7.58
C THR A 72 -14.07 -7.42 7.49
N ILE A 73 -14.02 -8.07 8.64
CA ILE A 73 -14.11 -9.53 8.74
C ILE A 73 -15.34 -10.06 7.98
N GLU A 74 -16.48 -9.39 8.13
CA GLU A 74 -17.73 -9.77 7.44
C GLU A 74 -17.60 -9.71 5.91
N ASN A 75 -16.93 -8.67 5.36
CA ASN A 75 -16.71 -8.57 3.91
C ASN A 75 -15.93 -9.78 3.38
N VAL A 76 -14.91 -10.23 4.10
CA VAL A 76 -14.13 -11.41 3.71
C VAL A 76 -14.97 -12.68 3.84
N GLN A 77 -15.71 -12.87 4.93
CA GLN A 77 -16.56 -14.05 5.14
C GLN A 77 -17.63 -14.19 4.05
N GLN A 78 -18.33 -13.10 3.71
CA GLN A 78 -19.31 -13.09 2.63
C GLN A 78 -18.65 -13.35 1.26
N GLY A 79 -17.43 -12.86 1.04
CA GLY A 79 -16.65 -13.14 -0.16
C GLY A 79 -16.24 -14.61 -0.28
N VAL A 80 -15.92 -15.27 0.83
CA VAL A 80 -15.66 -16.72 0.89
C VAL A 80 -16.89 -17.51 0.44
N GLU A 81 -18.09 -17.13 0.93
CA GLU A 81 -19.33 -17.78 0.51
C GLU A 81 -19.67 -17.50 -0.96
N ALA A 82 -19.42 -16.27 -1.44
CA ALA A 82 -19.59 -15.92 -2.85
C ALA A 82 -18.68 -16.75 -3.77
N PHE A 83 -17.41 -16.93 -3.38
CA PHE A 83 -16.45 -17.75 -4.13
C PHE A 83 -16.92 -19.20 -4.26
N LYS A 84 -17.37 -19.80 -3.16
CA LYS A 84 -17.92 -21.17 -3.15
C LYS A 84 -19.19 -21.30 -4.00
N ALA A 85 -20.13 -20.37 -3.84
CA ALA A 85 -21.38 -20.36 -4.59
C ALA A 85 -21.16 -20.18 -6.10
N ALA A 86 -20.18 -19.36 -6.49
CA ALA A 86 -19.79 -19.19 -7.89
C ALA A 86 -19.08 -20.43 -8.46
N SER A 87 -18.59 -21.33 -7.64
CA SER A 87 -17.65 -22.39 -8.04
C SER A 87 -16.44 -21.82 -8.78
N ALA A 88 -15.94 -20.68 -8.31
CA ALA A 88 -14.77 -20.03 -8.88
C ALA A 88 -13.49 -20.80 -8.53
N ASP A 89 -12.46 -20.69 -9.37
CA ASP A 89 -11.17 -21.36 -9.18
C ASP A 89 -10.01 -20.37 -9.07
N TYR A 90 -10.26 -19.07 -9.36
CA TYR A 90 -9.34 -17.97 -9.12
C TYR A 90 -10.08 -16.66 -8.80
N ILE A 91 -9.35 -15.65 -8.35
CA ILE A 91 -9.90 -14.34 -8.00
C ILE A 91 -9.27 -13.30 -8.92
N ILE A 92 -10.05 -12.32 -9.39
CA ILE A 92 -9.55 -11.09 -10.01
C ILE A 92 -9.89 -9.94 -9.06
N ALA A 93 -8.89 -9.35 -8.43
CA ALA A 93 -9.05 -8.21 -7.55
C ALA A 93 -8.87 -6.91 -8.34
N ILE A 94 -9.92 -6.10 -8.44
CA ILE A 94 -9.89 -4.80 -9.16
C ILE A 94 -10.15 -3.71 -8.13
N GLY A 95 -9.19 -2.83 -7.93
CA GLY A 95 -9.36 -1.72 -7.00
C GLY A 95 -8.08 -1.26 -6.33
N GLY A 96 -8.23 -0.48 -5.25
CA GLY A 96 -7.16 -0.12 -4.35
C GLY A 96 -6.93 -1.18 -3.26
N GLY A 97 -6.26 -0.79 -2.17
CA GLY A 97 -5.94 -1.68 -1.05
C GLY A 97 -7.13 -2.47 -0.53
N SER A 98 -8.30 -1.84 -0.37
CA SER A 98 -9.50 -2.52 0.18
C SER A 98 -9.96 -3.70 -0.66
N SER A 99 -9.97 -3.58 -1.99
CA SER A 99 -10.32 -4.69 -2.88
C SER A 99 -9.27 -5.80 -2.83
N MET A 100 -7.99 -5.41 -2.81
CA MET A 100 -6.87 -6.37 -2.75
C MET A 100 -6.85 -7.12 -1.42
N ASP A 101 -6.99 -6.41 -0.30
CA ASP A 101 -6.97 -6.98 1.04
C ASP A 101 -8.16 -7.94 1.25
N THR A 102 -9.35 -7.56 0.77
CA THR A 102 -10.51 -8.46 0.78
C THR A 102 -10.24 -9.74 -0.03
N ALA A 103 -9.68 -9.61 -1.23
CA ALA A 103 -9.38 -10.75 -2.10
C ALA A 103 -8.32 -11.68 -1.48
N LYS A 104 -7.28 -11.12 -0.85
CA LYS A 104 -6.26 -11.90 -0.13
C LYS A 104 -6.87 -12.67 1.04
N GLY A 105 -7.70 -11.99 1.86
CA GLY A 105 -8.42 -12.64 2.95
C GLY A 105 -9.32 -13.78 2.46
N ILE A 106 -10.08 -13.59 1.38
CA ILE A 106 -10.89 -14.64 0.76
C ILE A 106 -10.01 -15.81 0.33
N GLY A 107 -8.98 -15.55 -0.45
CA GLY A 107 -8.12 -16.57 -1.03
C GLY A 107 -7.40 -17.41 0.00
N ILE A 108 -6.88 -16.78 1.08
CA ILE A 108 -6.16 -17.51 2.13
C ILE A 108 -7.10 -18.38 2.96
N VAL A 109 -8.31 -17.89 3.30
CA VAL A 109 -9.31 -18.65 4.06
C VAL A 109 -9.84 -19.84 3.27
N ILE A 110 -10.11 -19.69 1.97
CA ILE A 110 -10.54 -20.81 1.11
C ILE A 110 -9.48 -21.92 1.09
N ALA A 111 -8.20 -21.55 0.99
CA ALA A 111 -7.10 -22.51 0.94
C ALA A 111 -6.74 -23.10 2.31
N ASN A 112 -7.09 -22.42 3.40
CA ASN A 112 -6.77 -22.79 4.78
C ASN A 112 -8.03 -22.64 5.68
N PRO A 113 -9.03 -23.52 5.55
CA PRO A 113 -10.32 -23.37 6.24
C PRO A 113 -10.24 -23.44 7.76
N GLU A 114 -9.15 -23.91 8.33
CA GLU A 114 -8.87 -23.85 9.77
C GLU A 114 -8.74 -22.41 10.28
N PHE A 115 -8.49 -21.43 9.39
CA PHE A 115 -8.43 -19.99 9.67
C PHE A 115 -9.71 -19.24 9.27
N ALA A 116 -10.86 -19.92 9.26
CA ALA A 116 -12.16 -19.29 8.93
C ALA A 116 -12.52 -18.13 9.86
N ASP A 117 -12.08 -18.16 11.13
CA ASP A 117 -12.04 -16.95 11.96
C ASP A 117 -10.82 -16.10 11.57
N ILE A 118 -11.09 -15.04 10.83
CA ILE A 118 -10.06 -14.15 10.27
C ILE A 118 -9.18 -13.50 11.35
N ARG A 119 -9.67 -13.39 12.60
CA ARG A 119 -8.86 -12.92 13.73
C ARG A 119 -7.62 -13.78 13.97
N SER A 120 -7.69 -15.05 13.60
CA SER A 120 -6.56 -15.99 13.72
C SER A 120 -5.45 -15.76 12.68
N LEU A 121 -5.71 -14.92 11.68
CA LEU A 121 -4.73 -14.54 10.64
C LEU A 121 -3.91 -13.30 11.00
N GLU A 122 -4.24 -12.61 12.10
CA GLU A 122 -3.49 -11.43 12.52
C GLU A 122 -2.01 -11.74 12.79
N GLY A 123 -1.13 -10.84 12.35
CA GLY A 123 0.31 -11.04 12.39
C GLY A 123 0.77 -12.06 11.36
N VAL A 124 1.67 -12.95 11.75
CA VAL A 124 2.19 -14.02 10.89
C VAL A 124 1.53 -15.35 11.29
N ALA A 125 0.43 -15.69 10.63
CA ALA A 125 -0.29 -16.92 10.90
C ALA A 125 0.41 -18.14 10.27
N PRO A 126 0.37 -19.32 10.92
CA PRO A 126 1.00 -20.55 10.42
C PRO A 126 0.15 -21.26 9.36
N THR A 127 -0.27 -20.54 8.31
CA THR A 127 -0.99 -21.12 7.18
C THR A 127 -0.14 -22.16 6.47
N LYS A 128 -0.77 -23.19 5.89
CA LYS A 128 -0.06 -24.31 5.23
C LYS A 128 -0.08 -24.17 3.72
N ASN A 129 -1.22 -23.77 3.17
CA ASN A 129 -1.46 -23.75 1.74
C ASN A 129 -1.31 -22.32 1.18
N LYS A 130 -0.85 -22.23 -0.07
CA LYS A 130 -0.92 -20.98 -0.82
C LYS A 130 -2.39 -20.56 -0.97
N SER A 131 -2.64 -19.25 -0.99
CA SER A 131 -3.94 -18.67 -1.35
C SER A 131 -4.45 -19.24 -2.67
N ILE A 132 -5.77 -19.20 -2.87
CA ILE A 132 -6.36 -19.29 -4.21
C ILE A 132 -5.64 -18.26 -5.11
N PRO A 133 -5.31 -18.60 -6.38
CA PRO A 133 -4.62 -17.68 -7.27
C PRO A 133 -5.37 -16.35 -7.40
N ILE A 134 -4.65 -15.24 -7.24
CA ILE A 134 -5.19 -13.88 -7.36
C ILE A 134 -4.50 -13.19 -8.53
N PHE A 135 -5.31 -12.64 -9.45
CA PHE A 135 -4.93 -11.69 -10.46
C PHE A 135 -5.25 -10.29 -9.94
N ALA A 136 -4.27 -9.45 -9.80
CA ALA A 136 -4.41 -8.13 -9.19
C ALA A 136 -4.38 -7.03 -10.24
N VAL A 137 -5.42 -6.18 -10.27
CA VAL A 137 -5.57 -5.03 -11.15
C VAL A 137 -5.72 -3.77 -10.31
N PRO A 138 -4.62 -3.09 -9.95
CA PRO A 138 -4.68 -1.91 -9.11
C PRO A 138 -5.33 -0.73 -9.84
N THR A 139 -6.18 0.02 -9.14
CA THR A 139 -6.79 1.26 -9.61
C THR A 139 -6.32 2.49 -8.85
N THR A 140 -5.42 2.31 -7.88
CA THR A 140 -4.73 3.36 -7.13
C THR A 140 -3.22 3.20 -7.26
N ALA A 141 -2.49 4.30 -7.19
CA ALA A 141 -1.04 4.32 -7.23
C ALA A 141 -0.47 4.67 -5.84
N GLY A 142 -0.58 3.75 -4.89
CA GLY A 142 -0.19 4.00 -3.50
C GLY A 142 0.19 2.75 -2.71
N THR A 143 -0.77 1.89 -2.43
CA THR A 143 -0.62 0.78 -1.49
C THR A 143 0.27 -0.35 -1.96
N ALA A 144 0.46 -0.49 -3.28
CA ALA A 144 1.16 -1.61 -3.90
C ALA A 144 0.65 -3.00 -3.44
N ALA A 145 -0.62 -3.09 -3.04
CA ALA A 145 -1.19 -4.33 -2.52
C ALA A 145 -1.15 -5.50 -3.52
N GLU A 146 -1.01 -5.19 -4.82
CA GLU A 146 -0.83 -6.17 -5.90
C GLU A 146 0.52 -6.90 -5.86
N VAL A 147 1.50 -6.40 -5.09
CA VAL A 147 2.85 -7.00 -4.99
C VAL A 147 3.30 -7.23 -3.54
N THR A 148 2.40 -7.04 -2.58
CA THR A 148 2.73 -7.19 -1.15
C THR A 148 2.20 -8.50 -0.57
N ILE A 149 2.87 -8.95 0.50
CA ILE A 149 2.49 -10.11 1.31
C ILE A 149 1.60 -9.73 2.51
N ASN A 150 1.18 -8.46 2.57
CA ASN A 150 0.38 -7.93 3.67
C ASN A 150 -1.06 -7.70 3.19
N TYR A 151 -1.99 -7.78 4.12
CA TYR A 151 -3.36 -7.29 3.98
C TYR A 151 -3.90 -6.82 5.32
N VAL A 152 -4.84 -5.89 5.29
CA VAL A 152 -5.37 -5.25 6.50
C VAL A 152 -6.88 -5.43 6.54
N ILE A 153 -7.37 -6.08 7.60
CA ILE A 153 -8.80 -6.31 7.84
C ILE A 153 -9.22 -5.65 9.15
N THR A 154 -10.37 -4.98 9.11
CA THR A 154 -10.92 -4.30 10.29
C THR A 154 -11.75 -5.25 11.14
N ASP A 155 -11.37 -5.41 12.40
CA ASP A 155 -12.20 -6.01 13.43
C ASP A 155 -13.07 -4.91 14.04
N VAL A 156 -14.33 -4.85 13.59
CA VAL A 156 -15.28 -3.81 14.06
C VAL A 156 -15.71 -4.01 15.52
N GLU A 157 -15.66 -5.23 16.04
CA GLU A 157 -15.98 -5.51 17.43
C GLU A 157 -14.92 -4.94 18.38
N LYS A 158 -13.65 -5.02 17.98
CA LYS A 158 -12.51 -4.51 18.75
C LYS A 158 -12.08 -3.11 18.33
N ASN A 159 -12.76 -2.54 17.33
CA ASN A 159 -12.47 -1.22 16.75
C ASN A 159 -10.99 -1.03 16.39
N ARG A 160 -10.40 -2.04 15.72
CA ARG A 160 -8.99 -2.01 15.34
C ARG A 160 -8.73 -2.62 13.96
N LYS A 161 -7.64 -2.19 13.33
CA LYS A 161 -7.11 -2.79 12.11
C LYS A 161 -6.16 -3.93 12.45
N MET A 162 -6.39 -5.09 11.86
CA MET A 162 -5.53 -6.26 11.96
C MET A 162 -4.62 -6.29 10.74
N VAL A 163 -3.32 -6.20 10.96
CA VAL A 163 -2.32 -6.40 9.91
C VAL A 163 -2.01 -7.89 9.83
N CYS A 164 -2.29 -8.49 8.69
CA CYS A 164 -1.99 -9.89 8.39
C CYS A 164 -0.80 -9.94 7.43
N VAL A 165 0.13 -10.85 7.66
CA VAL A 165 1.35 -11.01 6.86
C VAL A 165 1.52 -12.46 6.48
N ASP A 166 1.35 -12.79 5.20
CA ASP A 166 1.54 -14.16 4.70
C ASP A 166 2.16 -14.16 3.29
N PRO A 167 3.40 -14.65 3.13
CA PRO A 167 4.01 -14.79 1.79
C PRO A 167 3.23 -15.64 0.80
N LYS A 168 2.24 -16.41 1.29
CA LYS A 168 1.42 -17.30 0.48
C LYS A 168 0.20 -16.61 -0.11
N ASP A 169 -0.10 -15.36 0.30
CA ASP A 169 -1.24 -14.60 -0.20
C ASP A 169 -0.90 -13.62 -1.33
N ILE A 170 0.38 -13.46 -1.64
CA ILE A 170 0.79 -12.55 -2.72
C ILE A 170 0.09 -12.90 -4.03
N PRO A 171 -0.49 -11.91 -4.74
CA PRO A 171 -1.10 -12.16 -6.04
C PRO A 171 -0.13 -12.83 -7.01
N VAL A 172 -0.58 -13.84 -7.72
CA VAL A 172 0.30 -14.58 -8.66
C VAL A 172 0.65 -13.75 -9.89
N VAL A 173 -0.29 -12.91 -10.35
CA VAL A 173 -0.07 -11.97 -11.45
C VAL A 173 -0.58 -10.59 -11.09
N ALA A 174 0.21 -9.56 -11.37
CA ALA A 174 -0.18 -8.17 -11.27
C ALA A 174 -0.28 -7.53 -12.68
N PHE A 175 -1.39 -6.83 -12.94
CA PHE A 175 -1.63 -6.10 -14.19
C PHE A 175 -1.66 -4.60 -13.88
N VAL A 176 -0.50 -3.96 -13.95
CA VAL A 176 -0.28 -2.57 -13.54
C VAL A 176 -0.51 -1.65 -14.74
N ASP A 177 -1.78 -1.39 -15.01
CA ASP A 177 -2.24 -0.60 -16.14
C ASP A 177 -2.60 0.83 -15.70
N PRO A 178 -1.86 1.87 -16.13
CA PRO A 178 -2.13 3.25 -15.73
C PRO A 178 -3.50 3.75 -16.19
N GLU A 179 -4.11 3.16 -17.21
CA GLU A 179 -5.46 3.51 -17.65
C GLU A 179 -6.54 3.09 -16.64
N MET A 180 -6.26 2.09 -15.80
CA MET A 180 -7.12 1.71 -14.69
C MET A 180 -7.09 2.72 -13.54
N MET A 181 -6.05 3.55 -13.47
CA MET A 181 -5.83 4.56 -12.43
C MET A 181 -6.22 5.98 -12.88
N SER A 182 -6.51 6.18 -14.18
CA SER A 182 -6.72 7.50 -14.78
C SER A 182 -7.96 8.24 -14.26
N SER A 183 -8.93 7.53 -13.70
CA SER A 183 -10.15 8.11 -13.13
C SER A 183 -10.03 8.57 -11.67
N MET A 184 -8.89 8.34 -11.02
CA MET A 184 -8.69 8.81 -9.64
C MET A 184 -8.82 10.32 -9.52
N PRO A 185 -9.63 10.84 -8.57
CA PRO A 185 -9.66 12.26 -8.25
C PRO A 185 -8.30 12.80 -7.81
N LYS A 186 -8.04 14.09 -8.02
CA LYS A 186 -6.77 14.74 -7.66
C LYS A 186 -6.35 14.52 -6.21
N GLY A 187 -7.27 14.70 -5.27
CA GLY A 187 -6.99 14.50 -3.84
C GLY A 187 -6.60 13.06 -3.51
N LEU A 188 -7.28 12.08 -4.10
CA LEU A 188 -6.93 10.67 -3.92
C LEU A 188 -5.57 10.35 -4.57
N THR A 189 -5.30 10.91 -5.76
CA THR A 189 -4.00 10.75 -6.42
C THR A 189 -2.85 11.31 -5.58
N ALA A 190 -3.04 12.50 -4.99
CA ALA A 190 -2.05 13.12 -4.12
C ALA A 190 -1.81 12.27 -2.86
N ALA A 191 -2.89 11.87 -2.17
CA ALA A 191 -2.82 11.09 -0.96
C ALA A 191 -2.13 9.73 -1.19
N THR A 192 -2.57 8.97 -2.21
CA THR A 192 -1.99 7.64 -2.49
C THR A 192 -0.56 7.75 -3.01
N GLY A 193 -0.23 8.78 -3.78
CA GLY A 193 1.14 8.98 -4.26
C GLY A 193 2.12 9.36 -3.15
N MET A 194 1.69 10.18 -2.18
CA MET A 194 2.49 10.46 -0.97
C MET A 194 2.60 9.24 -0.06
N ASP A 195 1.58 8.39 -0.01
CA ASP A 195 1.64 7.08 0.65
C ASP A 195 2.73 6.19 0.03
N ALA A 196 2.75 6.08 -1.30
CA ALA A 196 3.81 5.36 -2.01
C ALA A 196 5.22 5.91 -1.73
N LEU A 197 5.36 7.24 -1.63
CA LEU A 197 6.63 7.86 -1.23
C LEU A 197 7.01 7.50 0.21
N THR A 198 6.03 7.50 1.11
CA THR A 198 6.24 7.09 2.50
C THR A 198 6.70 5.64 2.60
N HIS A 199 6.05 4.73 1.86
CA HIS A 199 6.48 3.34 1.75
C HIS A 199 7.93 3.22 1.29
N ALA A 200 8.31 3.97 0.26
CA ALA A 200 9.67 3.93 -0.29
C ALA A 200 10.71 4.48 0.70
N ILE A 201 10.41 5.60 1.37
CA ILE A 201 11.34 6.21 2.34
C ILE A 201 11.45 5.35 3.60
N GLU A 202 10.32 4.94 4.21
CA GLU A 202 10.39 4.08 5.40
C GLU A 202 11.03 2.72 5.10
N GLY A 203 10.68 2.10 3.98
CA GLY A 203 11.30 0.86 3.56
C GLY A 203 12.80 0.98 3.29
N TYR A 204 13.28 2.15 2.84
CA TYR A 204 14.70 2.42 2.65
C TYR A 204 15.46 2.54 3.97
N ILE A 205 14.86 3.15 4.98
CA ILE A 205 15.52 3.40 6.27
C ILE A 205 15.19 2.37 7.35
N THR A 206 14.23 1.46 7.14
CA THR A 206 13.83 0.45 8.13
C THR A 206 15.02 -0.41 8.59
N ALA A 207 14.95 -0.91 9.81
CA ALA A 207 16.02 -1.72 10.41
C ALA A 207 16.34 -3.01 9.63
N ALA A 208 15.38 -3.56 8.90
CA ALA A 208 15.55 -4.75 8.08
C ALA A 208 15.99 -4.46 6.63
N ALA A 209 16.20 -3.20 6.26
CA ALA A 209 16.63 -2.80 4.92
C ALA A 209 18.02 -3.34 4.59
N TRP A 210 18.23 -3.74 3.35
CA TRP A 210 19.49 -4.26 2.84
C TRP A 210 19.64 -3.93 1.34
N GLU A 211 20.81 -4.20 0.78
CA GLU A 211 21.21 -3.74 -0.55
C GLU A 211 20.17 -4.00 -1.66
N LEU A 212 19.52 -5.18 -1.67
CA LEU A 212 18.51 -5.51 -2.68
C LEU A 212 17.25 -4.66 -2.49
N SER A 213 16.74 -4.51 -1.25
CA SER A 213 15.57 -3.67 -1.00
C SER A 213 15.86 -2.18 -1.25
N ASP A 214 17.08 -1.74 -0.91
CA ASP A 214 17.50 -0.34 -1.09
C ASP A 214 17.46 0.09 -2.55
N MET A 215 17.83 -0.80 -3.48
CA MET A 215 17.71 -0.58 -4.92
C MET A 215 16.29 -0.20 -5.36
N PHE A 216 15.29 -0.95 -4.90
CA PHE A 216 13.89 -0.71 -5.24
C PHE A 216 13.40 0.60 -4.61
N HIS A 217 13.70 0.83 -3.35
CA HIS A 217 13.24 2.03 -2.64
C HIS A 217 13.81 3.31 -3.23
N LEU A 218 15.11 3.37 -3.51
CA LEU A 218 15.71 4.55 -4.14
C LEU A 218 15.13 4.83 -5.52
N LYS A 219 14.90 3.77 -6.31
CA LYS A 219 14.28 3.92 -7.63
C LYS A 219 12.81 4.38 -7.51
N ALA A 220 12.07 3.88 -6.55
CA ALA A 220 10.71 4.32 -6.28
C ALA A 220 10.67 5.80 -5.86
N ILE A 221 11.54 6.24 -4.95
CA ILE A 221 11.65 7.66 -4.54
C ILE A 221 11.91 8.55 -5.77
N GLU A 222 12.85 8.17 -6.62
CA GLU A 222 13.17 8.91 -7.86
C GLU A 222 11.94 9.05 -8.79
N ILE A 223 11.26 7.94 -9.06
CA ILE A 223 10.10 7.94 -9.96
C ILE A 223 8.97 8.78 -9.37
N ILE A 224 8.59 8.53 -8.11
CA ILE A 224 7.47 9.20 -7.45
C ILE A 224 7.70 10.70 -7.35
N SER A 225 8.89 11.11 -6.92
CA SER A 225 9.21 12.53 -6.71
C SER A 225 9.15 13.36 -7.99
N ARG A 226 9.55 12.80 -9.13
CA ARG A 226 9.49 13.49 -10.42
C ARG A 226 8.08 13.50 -11.04
N SER A 227 7.23 12.50 -10.70
CA SER A 227 6.02 12.21 -11.48
C SER A 227 4.71 12.53 -10.76
N LEU A 228 4.71 12.62 -9.41
CA LEU A 228 3.48 12.78 -8.64
C LEU A 228 2.71 14.07 -9.02
N ARG A 229 3.40 15.18 -9.24
CA ARG A 229 2.78 16.43 -9.70
C ARG A 229 2.06 16.26 -11.04
N GLY A 230 2.69 15.54 -11.96
CA GLY A 230 2.11 15.20 -13.26
C GLY A 230 0.89 14.29 -13.14
N ALA A 231 0.95 13.28 -12.26
CA ALA A 231 -0.18 12.39 -12.00
C ALA A 231 -1.37 13.15 -11.39
N VAL A 232 -1.13 14.06 -10.45
CA VAL A 232 -2.18 14.92 -9.86
C VAL A 232 -2.78 15.86 -10.91
N ALA A 233 -1.97 16.32 -11.88
CA ALA A 233 -2.45 17.06 -13.05
C ALA A 233 -3.11 16.15 -14.10
N ASN A 234 -3.15 14.83 -13.86
CA ASN A 234 -3.73 13.81 -14.73
C ASN A 234 -3.04 13.68 -16.10
N THR A 235 -1.72 13.86 -16.15
CA THR A 235 -0.96 13.59 -17.38
C THR A 235 -0.76 12.09 -17.58
N PRO A 236 -0.82 11.57 -18.82
CA PRO A 236 -0.59 10.16 -19.10
C PRO A 236 0.76 9.65 -18.59
N GLU A 237 1.82 10.43 -18.78
CA GLU A 237 3.17 10.10 -18.31
C GLU A 237 3.24 10.05 -16.78
N GLY A 238 2.63 11.04 -16.10
CA GLY A 238 2.57 11.06 -14.64
C GLY A 238 1.81 9.84 -14.08
N ARG A 239 0.70 9.46 -14.72
CA ARG A 239 -0.05 8.25 -14.35
C ARG A 239 0.77 6.98 -14.55
N ALA A 240 1.43 6.85 -15.69
CA ALA A 240 2.25 5.68 -16.01
C ALA A 240 3.44 5.54 -15.06
N ASP A 241 4.14 6.63 -14.80
CA ASP A 241 5.27 6.64 -13.86
C ASP A 241 4.81 6.35 -12.43
N MET A 242 3.68 6.91 -11.98
CA MET A 242 3.16 6.62 -10.63
C MET A 242 2.70 5.18 -10.48
N ALA A 243 2.08 4.59 -11.51
CA ALA A 243 1.72 3.17 -11.52
C ALA A 243 2.97 2.29 -11.34
N LEU A 244 4.06 2.61 -12.03
CA LEU A 244 5.33 1.91 -11.88
C LEU A 244 5.99 2.20 -10.52
N GLY A 245 6.06 3.47 -10.11
CA GLY A 245 6.78 3.90 -8.90
C GLY A 245 6.23 3.27 -7.63
N GLN A 246 4.90 3.21 -7.48
CA GLN A 246 4.26 2.57 -6.34
C GLN A 246 4.51 1.05 -6.32
N TYR A 247 4.46 0.38 -7.48
CA TYR A 247 4.76 -1.04 -7.58
C TYR A 247 6.21 -1.35 -7.17
N VAL A 248 7.16 -0.54 -7.64
CA VAL A 248 8.59 -0.67 -7.26
C VAL A 248 8.78 -0.45 -5.76
N ALA A 249 8.07 0.53 -5.14
CA ALA A 249 8.09 0.69 -3.69
C ALA A 249 7.59 -0.58 -2.97
N GLY A 250 6.49 -1.18 -3.49
CA GLY A 250 5.92 -2.42 -2.97
C GLY A 250 6.86 -3.61 -3.01
N MET A 251 7.61 -3.76 -4.10
CA MET A 251 8.65 -4.80 -4.22
C MET A 251 9.66 -4.72 -3.07
N GLY A 252 9.99 -3.52 -2.63
CA GLY A 252 10.90 -3.29 -1.52
C GLY A 252 10.25 -3.51 -0.15
N PHE A 253 9.32 -2.63 0.25
CA PHE A 253 8.82 -2.57 1.63
C PHE A 253 8.06 -3.83 2.07
N SER A 254 7.41 -4.53 1.16
CA SER A 254 6.74 -5.79 1.44
C SER A 254 7.67 -6.84 2.08
N ASN A 255 8.97 -6.75 1.79
CA ASN A 255 9.97 -7.71 2.23
C ASN A 255 10.78 -7.27 3.45
N VAL A 256 10.77 -5.97 3.79
CA VAL A 256 11.60 -5.44 4.89
C VAL A 256 10.80 -4.68 5.94
N GLY A 257 9.55 -4.35 5.66
CA GLY A 257 8.69 -3.61 6.58
C GLY A 257 8.87 -2.09 6.50
N LEU A 258 8.23 -1.40 7.43
CA LEU A 258 8.09 0.06 7.49
C LEU A 258 8.61 0.61 8.83
N GLY A 259 8.02 1.69 9.33
CA GLY A 259 8.44 2.35 10.56
C GLY A 259 7.30 3.12 11.25
N ILE A 260 7.66 4.14 12.03
CA ILE A 260 6.71 4.86 12.88
C ILE A 260 5.81 5.85 12.14
N VAL A 261 6.07 6.22 10.88
CA VAL A 261 5.10 7.02 10.11
C VAL A 261 3.81 6.22 9.96
N HIS A 262 3.89 4.99 9.49
CA HIS A 262 2.72 4.10 9.37
C HIS A 262 2.11 3.79 10.72
N SER A 263 2.93 3.51 11.74
CA SER A 263 2.43 3.26 13.10
C SER A 263 1.60 4.43 13.66
N MET A 264 2.01 5.66 13.39
CA MET A 264 1.28 6.87 13.78
C MET A 264 0.06 7.15 12.90
N ALA A 265 0.10 6.79 11.62
CA ALA A 265 -1.02 6.98 10.71
C ALA A 265 -2.21 6.02 10.97
N HIS A 266 -1.94 4.78 11.38
CA HIS A 266 -2.98 3.77 11.60
C HIS A 266 -4.05 4.18 12.61
N PRO A 267 -3.70 4.66 13.82
CA PRO A 267 -4.72 5.07 14.79
C PRO A 267 -5.49 6.34 14.36
N LEU A 268 -4.93 7.22 13.52
CA LEU A 268 -5.68 8.34 12.95
C LEU A 268 -6.78 7.85 12.01
N GLY A 269 -6.50 6.84 11.22
CA GLY A 269 -7.52 6.19 10.39
C GLY A 269 -8.59 5.48 11.21
N ALA A 270 -8.22 4.86 12.33
CA ALA A 270 -9.15 4.14 13.19
C ALA A 270 -10.07 5.07 14.00
N LEU A 271 -9.52 6.18 14.54
CA LEU A 271 -10.24 7.07 15.43
C LEU A 271 -11.02 8.18 14.71
N TYR A 272 -10.44 8.73 13.64
CA TYR A 272 -10.96 9.91 12.94
C TYR A 272 -11.36 9.64 11.48
N ASP A 273 -11.25 8.39 11.03
CA ASP A 273 -11.45 8.01 9.62
C ASP A 273 -10.58 8.83 8.64
N THR A 274 -9.41 9.27 9.12
CA THR A 274 -8.46 10.03 8.30
C THR A 274 -7.97 9.18 7.13
N PRO A 275 -8.02 9.67 5.89
CA PRO A 275 -7.48 8.94 4.76
C PRO A 275 -6.01 8.59 4.98
N HIS A 276 -5.67 7.31 4.84
CA HIS A 276 -4.37 6.75 5.21
C HIS A 276 -3.18 7.51 4.60
N GLY A 277 -3.23 7.76 3.29
CA GLY A 277 -2.16 8.48 2.60
C GLY A 277 -2.03 9.95 3.01
N VAL A 278 -3.13 10.59 3.45
CA VAL A 278 -3.09 11.96 4.01
C VAL A 278 -2.37 11.93 5.36
N ALA A 279 -2.73 11.00 6.24
CA ALA A 279 -2.08 10.85 7.54
C ALA A 279 -0.57 10.61 7.40
N ASN A 280 -0.19 9.64 6.54
CA ASN A 280 1.23 9.35 6.26
C ASN A 280 1.97 10.59 5.73
N ALA A 281 1.39 11.31 4.78
CA ALA A 281 2.04 12.48 4.16
C ALA A 281 2.27 13.64 5.13
N ILE A 282 1.35 13.87 6.08
CA ILE A 282 1.50 14.90 7.12
C ILE A 282 2.60 14.50 8.11
N ILE A 283 2.63 13.24 8.53
CA ILE A 283 3.55 12.74 9.56
C ILE A 283 4.97 12.57 9.02
N LEU A 284 5.12 12.18 7.75
CA LEU A 284 6.40 11.78 7.17
C LEU A 284 7.55 12.78 7.38
N PRO A 285 7.43 14.08 7.08
CA PRO A 285 8.55 15.02 7.24
C PRO A 285 9.04 15.12 8.69
N THR A 286 8.12 15.14 9.65
CA THR A 286 8.43 15.23 11.08
C THR A 286 9.15 13.98 11.60
N VAL A 287 8.69 12.80 11.18
CA VAL A 287 9.35 11.54 11.52
C VAL A 287 10.70 11.39 10.81
N MET A 288 10.83 11.90 9.58
CA MET A 288 12.13 11.95 8.91
C MET A 288 13.15 12.77 9.71
N GLU A 289 12.76 13.93 10.24
CA GLU A 289 13.64 14.71 11.13
C GLU A 289 14.04 13.93 12.37
N TYR A 290 13.08 13.28 13.02
CA TYR A 290 13.33 12.45 14.20
C TYR A 290 14.31 11.29 13.92
N ASN A 291 14.19 10.62 12.77
CA ASN A 291 15.00 9.46 12.40
C ASN A 291 16.36 9.82 11.80
N ALA A 292 16.59 11.07 11.39
CA ALA A 292 17.74 11.46 10.58
C ALA A 292 19.08 11.04 11.17
N GLU A 293 19.27 11.16 12.49
CA GLU A 293 20.53 10.80 13.16
C GLU A 293 20.80 9.29 13.20
N ALA A 294 19.77 8.47 13.14
CA ALA A 294 19.87 7.00 13.22
C ALA A 294 20.13 6.34 11.86
N THR A 295 20.18 7.10 10.75
CA THR A 295 20.17 6.55 9.38
C THR A 295 21.52 6.68 8.65
N GLY A 296 22.59 7.11 9.33
CA GLY A 296 23.90 7.28 8.70
C GLY A 296 23.85 8.28 7.53
N GLU A 297 24.23 7.82 6.34
CA GLU A 297 24.25 8.65 5.11
C GLU A 297 23.00 8.43 4.21
N LYS A 298 22.05 7.60 4.61
CA LYS A 298 20.88 7.25 3.74
C LYS A 298 20.11 8.47 3.25
N TYR A 299 20.06 9.56 4.02
CA TYR A 299 19.35 10.79 3.61
C TYR A 299 20.06 11.53 2.47
N ARG A 300 21.36 11.33 2.26
CA ARG A 300 22.06 11.82 1.06
C ARG A 300 21.43 11.21 -0.20
N GLU A 301 21.23 9.90 -0.18
CA GLU A 301 20.65 9.19 -1.31
C GLU A 301 19.15 9.53 -1.49
N ILE A 302 18.39 9.71 -0.39
CA ILE A 302 17.01 10.21 -0.47
C ILE A 302 16.99 11.60 -1.13
N ALA A 303 17.82 12.53 -0.68
CA ALA A 303 17.89 13.87 -1.27
C ALA A 303 18.22 13.81 -2.77
N ARG A 304 19.18 12.96 -3.15
CA ARG A 304 19.57 12.74 -4.56
C ARG A 304 18.40 12.19 -5.37
N ALA A 305 17.72 11.16 -4.89
CA ALA A 305 16.56 10.55 -5.53
C ALA A 305 15.37 11.52 -5.65
N MET A 306 15.19 12.41 -4.66
CA MET A 306 14.21 13.50 -4.70
C MET A 306 14.58 14.63 -5.70
N GLY A 307 15.75 14.57 -6.33
CA GLY A 307 16.19 15.53 -7.35
C GLY A 307 16.87 16.78 -6.79
N VAL A 308 17.24 16.79 -5.52
CA VAL A 308 18.02 17.88 -4.91
C VAL A 308 19.37 18.01 -5.62
N LYS A 309 19.76 19.25 -5.96
CA LYS A 309 21.03 19.54 -6.64
C LYS A 309 22.16 19.78 -5.65
N GLY A 310 23.39 19.45 -6.05
CA GLY A 310 24.58 19.74 -5.25
C GLY A 310 24.74 18.87 -4.00
N VAL A 311 24.04 17.75 -3.91
CA VAL A 311 24.03 16.88 -2.72
C VAL A 311 25.41 16.37 -2.35
N ASP A 312 26.30 16.19 -3.34
CA ASP A 312 27.66 15.66 -3.12
C ASP A 312 28.56 16.66 -2.36
N ASP A 313 28.26 17.95 -2.45
CA ASP A 313 28.98 19.03 -1.78
C ASP A 313 28.39 19.40 -0.41
N MET A 314 27.27 18.79 -0.02
CA MET A 314 26.57 19.08 1.23
C MET A 314 27.18 18.33 2.42
N THR A 315 27.20 19.01 3.56
CA THR A 315 27.43 18.37 4.86
C THR A 315 26.27 17.43 5.21
N GLN A 316 26.48 16.57 6.21
CA GLN A 316 25.43 15.64 6.67
C GLN A 316 24.17 16.36 7.16
N GLU A 317 24.31 17.47 7.86
CA GLU A 317 23.19 18.30 8.30
C GLU A 317 22.43 18.89 7.11
N GLU A 318 23.15 19.44 6.12
CA GLU A 318 22.56 20.04 4.94
C GLU A 318 21.77 19.04 4.10
N TYR A 319 22.33 17.86 3.78
CA TYR A 319 21.59 16.91 2.95
C TYR A 319 20.42 16.24 3.71
N ARG A 320 20.52 16.07 5.05
CA ARG A 320 19.40 15.61 5.87
C ARG A 320 18.24 16.60 5.82
N LYS A 321 18.53 17.87 6.02
CA LYS A 321 17.55 18.94 5.92
C LYS A 321 16.96 19.03 4.49
N ALA A 322 17.80 18.97 3.46
CA ALA A 322 17.37 19.04 2.07
C ALA A 322 16.44 17.89 1.67
N ALA A 323 16.68 16.68 2.17
CA ALA A 323 15.79 15.52 1.94
C ALA A 323 14.39 15.77 2.53
N VAL A 324 14.33 16.24 3.78
CA VAL A 324 13.06 16.55 4.47
C VAL A 324 12.32 17.69 3.78
N ASP A 325 13.04 18.77 3.44
CA ASP A 325 12.46 19.93 2.75
C ASP A 325 11.88 19.54 1.37
N ALA A 326 12.56 18.65 0.64
CA ALA A 326 12.07 18.17 -0.65
C ALA A 326 10.75 17.38 -0.51
N VAL A 327 10.61 16.56 0.53
CA VAL A 327 9.36 15.85 0.84
C VAL A 327 8.26 16.84 1.23
N ARG A 328 8.52 17.80 2.11
CA ARG A 328 7.55 18.84 2.49
C ARG A 328 7.07 19.61 1.27
N GLN A 329 8.01 20.03 0.41
CA GLN A 329 7.66 20.80 -0.78
C GLN A 329 6.77 19.98 -1.73
N LEU A 330 7.05 18.69 -1.90
CA LEU A 330 6.21 17.82 -2.72
C LEU A 330 4.80 17.71 -2.14
N SER A 331 4.65 17.52 -0.82
CA SER A 331 3.34 17.49 -0.14
C SER A 331 2.55 18.78 -0.38
N ILE A 332 3.20 19.94 -0.24
CA ILE A 332 2.59 21.25 -0.50
C ILE A 332 2.14 21.38 -1.95
N ASP A 333 3.00 21.04 -2.90
CA ASP A 333 2.74 21.15 -4.34
C ASP A 333 1.54 20.30 -4.80
N VAL A 334 1.30 19.18 -4.14
CA VAL A 334 0.16 18.28 -4.45
C VAL A 334 -1.06 18.53 -3.58
N GLY A 335 -1.01 19.52 -2.69
CA GLY A 335 -2.16 20.00 -1.90
C GLY A 335 -2.48 19.17 -0.66
N ILE A 336 -1.50 18.49 -0.07
CA ILE A 336 -1.67 17.79 1.20
C ILE A 336 -1.58 18.80 2.36
N PRO A 337 -2.44 18.71 3.39
CA PRO A 337 -2.30 19.49 4.62
C PRO A 337 -0.93 19.28 5.29
N THR A 338 -0.44 20.29 6.01
CA THR A 338 0.90 20.26 6.62
C THR A 338 0.91 19.92 8.10
N ASP A 339 -0.26 19.88 8.73
CA ASP A 339 -0.43 19.58 10.15
C ASP A 339 -1.73 18.81 10.44
N LEU A 340 -1.91 18.40 11.70
CA LEU A 340 -3.05 17.62 12.19
C LEU A 340 -4.04 18.44 13.01
N LYS A 341 -3.93 19.78 13.06
CA LYS A 341 -4.72 20.66 13.93
C LYS A 341 -6.21 20.50 13.77
N ASP A 342 -6.68 20.33 12.53
CA ASP A 342 -8.10 20.16 12.22
C ASP A 342 -8.59 18.71 12.36
N ILE A 343 -7.68 17.77 12.66
CA ILE A 343 -7.95 16.33 12.74
C ILE A 343 -7.87 15.82 14.16
N VAL A 344 -6.75 16.11 14.84
CA VAL A 344 -6.41 15.52 16.14
C VAL A 344 -6.83 16.44 17.29
N LYS A 345 -7.49 15.87 18.27
CA LYS A 345 -7.77 16.54 19.54
C LYS A 345 -6.63 16.27 20.53
N PRO A 346 -6.15 17.30 21.26
CA PRO A 346 -5.05 17.12 22.21
C PRO A 346 -5.30 16.04 23.26
N GLU A 347 -6.55 15.88 23.71
CA GLU A 347 -6.95 14.87 24.69
C GLU A 347 -6.79 13.42 24.20
N ASP A 348 -6.77 13.20 22.90
CA ASP A 348 -6.66 11.87 22.29
C ASP A 348 -5.19 11.45 22.06
N ILE A 349 -4.22 12.37 22.17
CA ILE A 349 -2.80 12.09 21.93
C ILE A 349 -2.27 10.91 22.77
N PRO A 350 -2.58 10.77 24.08
CA PRO A 350 -2.11 9.61 24.84
C PRO A 350 -2.57 8.27 24.26
N PHE A 351 -3.81 8.18 23.79
CA PHE A 351 -4.35 7.00 23.12
C PHE A 351 -3.65 6.74 21.76
N LEU A 352 -3.50 7.78 20.97
CA LEU A 352 -2.83 7.69 19.65
C LEU A 352 -1.38 7.24 19.81
N ALA A 353 -0.65 7.80 20.78
CA ALA A 353 0.75 7.46 21.02
C ALA A 353 0.92 6.02 21.49
N GLN A 354 0.05 5.55 22.41
CA GLN A 354 0.08 4.16 22.86
C GLN A 354 -0.26 3.20 21.72
N SER A 355 -1.29 3.51 20.91
CA SER A 355 -1.70 2.69 19.78
C SER A 355 -0.60 2.60 18.73
N ALA A 356 0.09 3.70 18.44
CA ALA A 356 1.22 3.73 17.52
C ALA A 356 2.43 2.95 18.08
N TYR A 357 2.66 3.00 19.38
CA TYR A 357 3.72 2.23 20.03
C TYR A 357 3.49 0.72 19.95
N ASP A 358 2.24 0.28 20.04
CA ASP A 358 1.85 -1.14 19.99
C ASP A 358 1.71 -1.65 18.54
N ASP A 359 1.84 -0.78 17.54
CA ASP A 359 1.66 -1.11 16.11
C ASP A 359 2.78 -2.00 15.58
N ALA A 360 2.41 -2.88 14.64
CA ALA A 360 3.30 -3.87 14.04
C ALA A 360 4.43 -3.25 13.19
N CYS A 361 4.29 -2.03 12.69
CA CYS A 361 5.31 -1.34 11.89
C CYS A 361 6.43 -0.72 12.75
N ARG A 362 6.14 -0.35 14.01
CA ARG A 362 7.09 0.33 14.89
C ARG A 362 8.44 -0.37 15.05
N PRO A 363 8.52 -1.70 15.20
CA PRO A 363 9.81 -2.37 15.37
C PRO A 363 10.77 -2.22 14.19
N GLY A 364 10.24 -1.86 13.01
CA GLY A 364 11.06 -1.56 11.83
C GLY A 364 11.73 -0.17 11.84
N ASN A 365 11.32 0.73 12.74
CA ASN A 365 11.88 2.08 12.77
C ASN A 365 13.39 2.05 13.07
N PRO A 366 14.22 2.84 12.34
CA PRO A 366 15.69 2.79 12.52
C PRO A 366 16.16 3.35 13.86
N ARG A 367 15.36 4.21 14.49
CA ARG A 367 15.59 4.77 15.82
C ARG A 367 14.66 4.12 16.83
N GLU A 368 15.19 3.66 17.95
CA GLU A 368 14.37 3.19 19.06
C GLU A 368 13.43 4.31 19.52
N THR A 369 12.17 3.97 19.74
CA THR A 369 11.10 4.95 19.93
C THR A 369 10.24 4.54 21.13
N SER A 370 10.06 5.47 22.07
CA SER A 370 9.18 5.33 23.23
C SER A 370 7.79 5.93 22.99
N VAL A 371 6.84 5.64 23.87
CA VAL A 371 5.52 6.31 23.86
C VAL A 371 5.66 7.82 24.04
N GLU A 372 6.63 8.26 24.87
CA GLU A 372 6.89 9.68 25.08
C GLU A 372 7.42 10.38 23.80
N ASP A 373 8.28 9.71 23.04
CA ASP A 373 8.75 10.25 21.77
C ASP A 373 7.59 10.42 20.77
N ILE A 374 6.73 9.41 20.64
CA ILE A 374 5.57 9.46 19.77
C ILE A 374 4.59 10.55 20.20
N THR A 375 4.38 10.72 21.50
CA THR A 375 3.57 11.81 22.07
C THR A 375 4.09 13.16 21.61
N LYS A 376 5.40 13.43 21.75
CA LYS A 376 6.03 14.68 21.31
C LYS A 376 5.92 14.89 19.81
N LEU A 377 6.02 13.82 19.00
CA LEU A 377 5.84 13.90 17.56
C LEU A 377 4.42 14.32 17.19
N TYR A 378 3.39 13.74 17.83
CA TYR A 378 1.99 14.19 17.63
C TYR A 378 1.78 15.63 18.08
N GLU A 379 2.29 16.01 19.27
CA GLU A 379 2.19 17.38 19.80
C GLU A 379 2.82 18.43 18.86
N SER A 380 3.86 18.06 18.15
CA SER A 380 4.52 18.95 17.18
C SER A 380 3.74 19.15 15.87
N LEU A 381 2.73 18.32 15.62
CA LEU A 381 1.90 18.33 14.42
C LEU A 381 0.53 19.02 14.61
N ILE A 382 0.21 19.47 15.84
CA ILE A 382 -1.05 20.13 16.18
C ILE A 382 -0.89 21.61 16.54
#